data_d8d71e386d3eb6adb0aec622d79acf04
#
_entry.id   d8d71e386d3eb6adb0aec622d79acf04
#
_cell.length_a   1.000
_cell.length_b   1.000
_cell.length_c   1.000
_cell.angle_alpha   90.00
_cell.angle_beta   90.00
_cell.angle_gamma   90.00
#
_symmetry.space_group_name_H-M   'P 1'
#
loop_
_entity.id
_entity.type
_entity.pdbx_description
1 polymer ?
#
loop_
_entity_poly.entity_id
_entity_poly.type
_entity_poly.pdbx_seq_one_letter_code
_entity_poly.pdbx_strand_id
1 'polypeptide(L)'
;MKMQIQGETLQISEFAELGAANSNDFRDKARAALTAAQKNIEIDLSQTMFMDSCGLGTLISLHKTTCSRNGAVKLVNPTPNVRQVLDLTRMHRLFEIVNR
;
A
#
# COMPACT_ATOMS: atom_id res chain seq x y z
N MET A 1 3.20 -12.72 -2.35
CA MET A 1 2.41 -11.50 -2.58
C MET A 1 1.40 -11.77 -3.68
N LYS A 2 0.19 -11.34 -3.48
CA LYS A 2 -0.89 -11.51 -4.45
C LYS A 2 -1.35 -10.15 -4.96
N MET A 3 -1.50 -10.02 -6.26
CA MET A 3 -2.04 -8.83 -6.90
C MET A 3 -3.18 -9.22 -7.82
N GLN A 4 -4.28 -8.46 -7.77
CA GLN A 4 -5.37 -8.65 -8.71
C GLN A 4 -6.03 -7.32 -9.01
N ILE A 5 -6.64 -7.22 -10.17
CA ILE A 5 -7.33 -6.02 -10.61
C ILE A 5 -8.82 -6.25 -10.50
N GLN A 6 -9.51 -5.28 -9.88
CA GLN A 6 -10.96 -5.25 -9.82
C GLN A 6 -11.43 -3.86 -10.23
N GLY A 7 -11.91 -3.75 -11.46
CA GLY A 7 -12.33 -2.46 -12.01
C GLY A 7 -11.18 -1.46 -12.09
N GLU A 8 -11.35 -0.32 -11.42
CA GLU A 8 -10.35 0.75 -11.38
C GLU A 8 -9.37 0.61 -10.21
N THR A 9 -9.38 -0.53 -9.51
CA THR A 9 -8.57 -0.76 -8.31
C THR A 9 -7.60 -1.91 -8.49
N LEU A 10 -6.32 -1.68 -8.16
CA LEU A 10 -5.33 -2.74 -7.99
C LEU A 10 -5.34 -3.17 -6.52
N GLN A 11 -5.60 -4.45 -6.26
CA GLN A 11 -5.60 -5.03 -4.92
C GLN A 11 -4.31 -5.79 -4.69
N ILE A 12 -3.62 -5.48 -3.58
CA ILE A 12 -2.36 -6.11 -3.19
C ILE A 12 -2.54 -6.72 -1.81
N SER A 13 -2.10 -7.97 -1.63
CA SER A 13 -2.25 -8.71 -0.37
C SER A 13 -1.17 -9.77 -0.20
N GLU A 14 -1.20 -10.45 0.95
CA GLU A 14 -0.39 -11.63 1.22
C GLU A 14 1.11 -11.37 1.16
N PHE A 15 1.59 -10.39 1.93
CA PHE A 15 3.01 -10.15 2.13
C PHE A 15 3.26 -9.90 3.62
N ALA A 16 4.34 -10.51 4.15
CA ALA A 16 4.63 -10.49 5.58
C ALA A 16 5.40 -9.25 6.01
N GLU A 17 6.10 -8.60 5.10
CA GLU A 17 6.90 -7.41 5.40
C GLU A 17 6.88 -6.42 4.25
N LEU A 18 7.10 -5.17 4.58
CA LEU A 18 7.35 -4.11 3.61
C LEU A 18 8.42 -3.20 4.19
N GLY A 19 9.65 -3.41 3.75
CA GLY A 19 10.81 -2.73 4.30
C GLY A 19 11.98 -2.69 3.34
N ALA A 20 13.17 -2.36 3.87
CA ALA A 20 14.38 -2.17 3.08
C ALA A 20 14.69 -3.35 2.16
N ALA A 21 14.37 -4.59 2.59
CA ALA A 21 14.69 -5.78 1.83
C ALA A 21 13.83 -5.93 0.56
N ASN A 22 12.58 -5.45 0.57
CA ASN A 22 11.65 -5.73 -0.53
C ASN A 22 10.88 -4.52 -1.05
N SER A 23 11.10 -3.33 -0.50
CA SER A 23 10.28 -2.16 -0.85
C SER A 23 10.40 -1.75 -2.32
N ASN A 24 11.60 -1.81 -2.89
CA ASN A 24 11.80 -1.45 -4.30
C ASN A 24 11.12 -2.46 -5.22
N ASP A 25 11.27 -3.74 -4.95
CA ASP A 25 10.62 -4.80 -5.72
C ASP A 25 9.09 -4.68 -5.64
N PHE A 26 8.58 -4.44 -4.44
CA PHE A 26 7.15 -4.23 -4.22
C PHE A 26 6.62 -3.06 -5.06
N ARG A 27 7.31 -1.93 -4.99
CA ARG A 27 6.94 -0.73 -5.75
C ARG A 27 6.94 -1.00 -7.25
N ASP A 28 7.99 -1.63 -7.75
CA ASP A 28 8.14 -1.89 -9.18
C ASP A 28 7.06 -2.85 -9.68
N LYS A 29 6.74 -3.89 -8.91
CA LYS A 29 5.67 -4.83 -9.24
C LYS A 29 4.30 -4.15 -9.23
N ALA A 30 4.05 -3.30 -8.24
CA ALA A 30 2.79 -2.57 -8.16
C ALA A 30 2.62 -1.64 -9.36
N ARG A 31 3.67 -0.90 -9.71
CA ARG A 31 3.63 0.00 -10.87
C ARG A 31 3.47 -0.75 -12.18
N ALA A 32 4.12 -1.90 -12.31
CA ALA A 32 3.98 -2.73 -13.52
C ALA A 32 2.57 -3.29 -13.67
N ALA A 33 1.88 -3.55 -12.55
CA ALA A 33 0.51 -4.06 -12.57
C ALA A 33 -0.52 -2.97 -12.86
N LEU A 34 -0.20 -1.70 -12.61
CA LEU A 34 -1.10 -0.59 -12.89
C LEU A 34 -1.13 -0.29 -14.39
N THR A 35 -2.30 -0.41 -15.00
CA THR A 35 -2.52 0.10 -16.35
C THR A 35 -3.13 1.49 -16.27
N ALA A 36 -3.39 2.12 -17.41
CA ALA A 36 -4.07 3.42 -17.43
C ALA A 36 -5.49 3.36 -16.86
N ALA A 37 -6.08 2.17 -16.78
CA ALA A 37 -7.45 1.99 -16.29
C ALA A 37 -7.57 2.01 -14.76
N GLN A 38 -6.50 1.71 -14.01
CA GLN A 38 -6.54 1.69 -12.56
C GLN A 38 -6.06 3.03 -12.00
N LYS A 39 -6.90 3.67 -11.21
CA LYS A 39 -6.55 4.90 -10.50
C LYS A 39 -6.42 4.70 -8.99
N ASN A 40 -6.89 3.58 -8.46
CA ASN A 40 -6.87 3.28 -7.03
C ASN A 40 -6.00 2.06 -6.73
N ILE A 41 -5.40 2.06 -5.52
CA ILE A 41 -4.67 0.91 -5.01
C ILE A 41 -5.25 0.58 -3.63
N GLU A 42 -5.58 -0.69 -3.41
CA GLU A 42 -6.03 -1.21 -2.13
C GLU A 42 -5.00 -2.20 -1.63
N ILE A 43 -4.43 -1.94 -0.46
CA ILE A 43 -3.37 -2.76 0.12
C ILE A 43 -3.89 -3.40 1.39
N ASP A 44 -4.00 -4.73 1.39
CA ASP A 44 -4.40 -5.51 2.55
C ASP A 44 -3.16 -5.81 3.39
N LEU A 45 -3.13 -5.23 4.59
CA LEU A 45 -2.03 -5.34 5.53
C LEU A 45 -2.29 -6.37 6.63
N SER A 46 -3.33 -7.19 6.49
CA SER A 46 -3.74 -8.14 7.54
C SER A 46 -2.68 -9.19 7.86
N GLN A 47 -1.80 -9.50 6.93
CA GLN A 47 -0.71 -10.46 7.12
C GLN A 47 0.65 -9.79 7.26
N THR A 48 0.70 -8.47 7.24
CA THR A 48 1.96 -7.72 7.27
C THR A 48 2.34 -7.42 8.72
N MET A 49 3.43 -8.00 9.17
CA MET A 49 3.90 -7.89 10.55
C MET A 49 5.01 -6.87 10.73
N PHE A 50 5.66 -6.46 9.66
CA PHE A 50 6.81 -5.54 9.73
C PHE A 50 6.71 -4.47 8.64
N MET A 51 6.99 -3.23 9.04
CA MET A 51 7.11 -2.10 8.13
C MET A 51 8.12 -1.11 8.71
N ASP A 52 9.04 -0.64 7.86
CA ASP A 52 10.02 0.38 8.23
C ASP A 52 9.86 1.64 7.35
N SER A 53 10.80 2.57 7.46
CA SER A 53 10.76 3.81 6.69
C SER A 53 10.83 3.60 5.18
N CYS A 54 11.51 2.54 4.72
CA CYS A 54 11.55 2.21 3.29
C CYS A 54 10.18 1.76 2.80
N GLY A 55 9.46 0.97 3.62
CA GLY A 55 8.10 0.56 3.32
C GLY A 55 7.14 1.74 3.28
N LEU A 56 7.26 2.66 4.24
CA LEU A 56 6.46 3.89 4.23
C LEU A 56 6.74 4.72 2.98
N GLY A 57 8.00 4.82 2.57
CA GLY A 57 8.38 5.53 1.34
C GLY A 57 7.73 4.93 0.10
N THR A 58 7.64 3.60 0.06
CA THR A 58 6.93 2.90 -1.02
C THR A 58 5.44 3.25 -1.04
N LEU A 59 4.77 3.24 0.11
CA LEU A 59 3.37 3.63 0.20
C LEU A 59 3.17 5.08 -0.27
N ILE A 60 4.04 5.99 0.13
CA ILE A 60 3.99 7.38 -0.30
C ILE A 60 4.17 7.50 -1.82
N SER A 61 5.10 6.73 -2.39
CA SER A 61 5.31 6.70 -3.83
C SER A 61 4.05 6.25 -4.58
N LEU A 62 3.39 5.21 -4.10
CA LEU A 62 2.15 4.73 -4.69
C LEU A 62 1.01 5.73 -4.52
N HIS A 63 0.97 6.43 -3.37
CA HIS A 63 0.01 7.50 -3.14
C HIS A 63 0.16 8.62 -4.16
N LYS A 64 1.40 9.03 -4.46
CA LYS A 64 1.65 10.06 -5.47
C LYS A 64 1.16 9.62 -6.85
N THR A 65 1.35 8.35 -7.19
CA THR A 65 0.87 7.80 -8.46
C THR A 65 -0.65 7.85 -8.54
N THR A 66 -1.35 7.41 -7.49
CA THR A 66 -2.82 7.43 -7.49
C THR A 66 -3.38 8.85 -7.46
N CYS A 67 -2.74 9.76 -6.73
CA CYS A 67 -3.16 11.18 -6.71
C CYS A 67 -3.08 11.81 -8.09
N SER A 68 -2.05 11.48 -8.88
CA SER A 68 -1.91 12.00 -10.24
C SER A 68 -3.02 11.49 -11.17
N ARG A 69 -3.73 10.45 -10.76
CA ARG A 69 -4.83 9.83 -11.50
C ARG A 69 -6.21 10.16 -10.90
N ASN A 70 -6.27 11.08 -9.94
CA ASN A 70 -7.49 11.38 -9.18
C ASN A 70 -8.02 10.18 -8.40
N GLY A 71 -7.13 9.29 -7.98
CA GLY A 71 -7.43 8.12 -7.19
C GLY A 71 -6.87 8.19 -5.78
N ALA A 72 -6.90 7.07 -5.07
CA ALA A 72 -6.45 6.99 -3.69
C ALA A 72 -5.81 5.64 -3.38
N VAL A 73 -4.98 5.62 -2.32
CA VAL A 73 -4.49 4.39 -1.71
C VAL A 73 -5.32 4.12 -0.46
N LYS A 74 -5.87 2.92 -0.38
CA LYS A 74 -6.61 2.44 0.78
C LYS A 74 -5.81 1.34 1.46
N LEU A 75 -5.61 1.47 2.78
CA LEU A 75 -4.92 0.47 3.60
C LEU A 75 -5.97 -0.31 4.39
N VAL A 76 -6.01 -1.62 4.20
CA VAL A 76 -7.04 -2.48 4.76
C VAL A 76 -6.47 -3.35 5.88
N ASN A 77 -7.12 -3.35 7.02
CA ASN A 77 -6.81 -4.22 8.17
C ASN A 77 -5.33 -4.20 8.59
N PRO A 78 -4.72 -3.04 8.86
CA PRO A 78 -3.33 -3.03 9.34
C PRO A 78 -3.23 -3.79 10.66
N THR A 79 -2.20 -4.63 10.79
CA THR A 79 -1.90 -5.29 12.05
C THR A 79 -1.53 -4.24 13.10
N PRO A 80 -1.61 -4.57 14.42
CA PRO A 80 -1.25 -3.60 15.46
C PRO A 80 0.14 -3.00 15.30
N ASN A 81 1.13 -3.81 14.90
CA ASN A 81 2.50 -3.33 14.68
C ASN A 81 2.55 -2.31 13.54
N VAL A 82 1.93 -2.62 12.42
CA VAL A 82 1.88 -1.72 11.26
C VAL A 82 1.06 -0.48 11.58
N ARG A 83 -0.07 -0.64 12.26
CA ARG A 83 -0.91 0.48 12.68
C ARG A 83 -0.14 1.46 13.55
N GLN A 84 0.68 0.95 14.47
CA GLN A 84 1.50 1.78 15.33
C GLN A 84 2.50 2.61 14.51
N VAL A 85 3.15 1.99 13.52
CA VAL A 85 4.08 2.70 12.63
C VAL A 85 3.34 3.80 11.85
N LEU A 86 2.16 3.50 11.33
CA LEU A 86 1.35 4.49 10.61
C LEU A 86 0.96 5.65 11.50
N ASP A 87 0.53 5.38 12.73
CA ASP A 87 0.11 6.41 13.68
C ASP A 87 1.28 7.29 14.13
N LEU A 88 2.43 6.69 14.47
CA LEU A 88 3.62 7.42 14.91
C LEU A 88 4.19 8.31 13.82
N THR A 89 4.07 7.93 12.58
CA THR A 89 4.56 8.71 11.44
C THR A 89 3.47 9.61 10.85
N ARG A 90 2.27 9.58 11.40
CA ARG A 90 1.09 10.32 10.94
C ARG A 90 0.66 9.97 9.52
N MET A 91 1.04 8.82 9.04
CA MET A 91 0.63 8.34 7.71
C MET A 91 -0.86 8.02 7.65
N HIS A 92 -1.52 7.82 8.79
CA HIS A 92 -2.98 7.68 8.86
C HIS A 92 -3.72 8.90 8.33
N ARG A 93 -3.07 10.05 8.21
CA ARG A 93 -3.66 11.27 7.64
C ARG A 93 -3.57 11.31 6.13
N LEU A 94 -2.63 10.53 5.56
CA LEU A 94 -2.39 10.51 4.11
C LEU A 94 -3.22 9.44 3.41
N PHE A 95 -3.45 8.33 4.08
CA PHE A 95 -4.14 7.17 3.52
C PHE A 95 -5.50 6.96 4.16
N GLU A 96 -6.44 6.43 3.39
CA GLU A 96 -7.68 5.91 3.95
C GLU A 96 -7.40 4.55 4.59
N ILE A 97 -7.66 4.41 5.88
CA ILE A 97 -7.47 3.16 6.62
C ILE A 97 -8.84 2.55 6.88
N VAL A 98 -9.00 1.31 6.47
CA VAL A 98 -10.28 0.59 6.55
C VAL A 98 -10.08 -0.68 7.37
N ASN A 99 -10.99 -0.90 8.32
CA ASN A 99 -11.07 -2.16 9.08
C ASN A 99 -12.30 -2.92 8.60
N ARG A 100 -12.05 -4.12 8.13
CA ARG A 100 -13.13 -4.99 7.61
C ARG A 100 -13.31 -6.24 8.45
#